data_6875187d21cb299f1a76f3e2965a7f42
#
_entry.id   6875187d21cb299f1a76f3e2965a7f42
#
_cell.length_a   1.000
_cell.length_b   1.000
_cell.length_c   1.000
_cell.angle_alpha   90.00
_cell.angle_beta   90.00
_cell.angle_gamma   90.00
#
_symmetry.space_group_name_H-M   'P 1'
#
loop_
_entity.id
_entity.type
_entity.pdbx_description
1 polymer ?
#
loop_
_entity_poly.entity_id
_entity_poly.type
_entity_poly.pdbx_seq_one_letter_code
_entity_poly.pdbx_strand_id
1 'polypeptide(L)'
;MNKSKLTELYKKYKLEREDFFKHQHYTIITRQGIDKIQAQEQMSIQYEVIRCEPNYAVFKALAEKDGKSIETFGSALKGEGYKDGNCTSWYVAEMAEKRAMSRAVLKLTGFYELGVFGEDESESFKKSNTH
;
A
#
# COMPACT_ATOMS: atom_id res chain seq x y z
N MET A 1 11.94 20.32 -0.79
CA MET A 1 11.81 19.97 0.59
C MET A 1 11.84 18.46 0.79
N ASN A 2 10.72 17.80 0.53
CA ASN A 2 10.70 16.34 0.70
C ASN A 2 11.31 15.60 -0.48
N LYS A 3 11.64 16.31 -1.54
CA LYS A 3 12.22 15.70 -2.73
C LYS A 3 13.58 15.07 -2.46
N SER A 4 14.40 15.70 -1.62
CA SER A 4 15.71 15.14 -1.32
C SER A 4 15.62 13.87 -0.49
N LYS A 5 14.72 13.83 0.49
CA LYS A 5 14.50 12.63 1.28
C LYS A 5 13.94 11.51 0.43
N LEU A 6 13.01 11.84 -0.45
CA LEU A 6 12.40 10.87 -1.34
C LEU A 6 13.44 10.28 -2.28
N THR A 7 14.32 11.13 -2.84
CA THR A 7 15.39 10.67 -3.71
C THR A 7 16.34 9.75 -2.97
N GLU A 8 16.66 10.07 -1.71
CA GLU A 8 17.52 9.20 -0.90
C GLU A 8 16.88 7.82 -0.70
N LEU A 9 15.58 7.78 -0.47
CA LEU A 9 14.87 6.51 -0.29
C LEU A 9 14.84 5.71 -1.59
N TYR A 10 14.65 6.37 -2.72
CA TYR A 10 14.71 5.68 -4.00
C TYR A 10 16.07 5.03 -4.21
N LYS A 11 17.14 5.73 -3.88
CA LYS A 11 18.49 5.18 -4.00
C LYS A 11 18.75 4.07 -3.01
N LYS A 12 18.28 4.25 -1.80
CA LYS A 12 18.47 3.24 -0.75
C LYS A 12 17.86 1.90 -1.14
N TYR A 13 16.68 1.92 -1.74
CA TYR A 13 15.97 0.70 -2.11
C TYR A 13 16.16 0.31 -3.56
N LYS A 14 17.02 1.05 -4.28
CA LYS A 14 17.33 0.77 -5.69
C LYS A 14 16.07 0.72 -6.55
N LEU A 15 15.16 1.65 -6.28
CA LEU A 15 13.93 1.75 -7.05
C LEU A 15 14.24 2.35 -8.41
N GLU A 16 13.67 1.73 -9.43
CA GLU A 16 13.86 2.17 -10.81
C GLU A 16 12.62 2.92 -11.28
N ARG A 17 12.70 3.44 -12.48
CA ARG A 17 11.66 4.26 -13.03
C ARG A 17 10.32 3.56 -13.14
N GLU A 18 10.32 2.26 -13.41
CA GLU A 18 9.11 1.47 -13.49
C GLU A 18 8.54 1.06 -12.15
N ASP A 19 9.24 1.38 -11.06
CA ASP A 19 8.77 1.01 -9.71
C ASP A 19 7.87 2.08 -9.10
N PHE A 20 7.76 3.24 -9.72
CA PHE A 20 6.91 4.30 -9.20
C PHE A 20 6.41 5.20 -10.32
N PHE A 21 5.32 5.90 -10.05
CA PHE A 21 4.74 6.85 -10.99
C PHE A 21 3.98 7.92 -10.22
N LYS A 22 3.66 9.01 -10.89
CA LYS A 22 2.88 10.08 -10.28
C LYS A 22 1.45 10.01 -10.73
N HIS A 23 0.54 10.24 -9.79
CA HIS A 23 -0.87 10.36 -10.07
C HIS A 23 -1.33 11.63 -9.36
N GLN A 24 -1.54 12.71 -10.12
CA GLN A 24 -1.85 14.03 -9.58
C GLN A 24 -0.76 14.52 -8.63
N HIS A 25 -1.08 14.68 -7.35
CA HIS A 25 -0.12 15.16 -6.35
C HIS A 25 0.58 14.03 -5.61
N TYR A 26 0.22 12.80 -5.92
CA TYR A 26 0.71 11.66 -5.17
C TYR A 26 1.75 10.89 -5.96
N THR A 27 2.73 10.37 -5.23
CA THR A 27 3.66 9.40 -5.79
C THR A 27 3.16 8.02 -5.42
N ILE A 28 3.10 7.15 -6.41
CA ILE A 28 2.60 5.78 -6.23
C ILE A 28 3.76 4.83 -6.48
N ILE A 29 4.00 3.91 -5.53
CA ILE A 29 4.98 2.84 -5.74
C ILE A 29 4.22 1.60 -6.17
N THR A 30 4.71 0.97 -7.24
CA THR A 30 4.06 -0.22 -7.78
C THR A 30 4.24 -1.39 -6.82
N ARG A 31 3.44 -2.43 -7.02
CA ARG A 31 3.56 -3.67 -6.26
C ARG A 31 4.99 -4.19 -6.28
N GLN A 32 5.61 -4.15 -7.45
CA GLN A 32 6.97 -4.58 -7.62
C GLN A 32 7.94 -3.75 -6.77
N GLY A 33 7.72 -2.44 -6.72
CA GLY A 33 8.54 -1.57 -5.89
C GLY A 33 8.36 -1.85 -4.41
N ILE A 34 7.14 -2.10 -3.97
CA ILE A 34 6.86 -2.47 -2.58
C ILE A 34 7.59 -3.77 -2.22
N ASP A 35 7.53 -4.76 -3.11
CA ASP A 35 8.19 -6.04 -2.87
C ASP A 35 9.70 -5.88 -2.75
N LYS A 36 10.29 -5.00 -3.54
CA LYS A 36 11.73 -4.72 -3.44
C LYS A 36 12.09 -4.14 -2.08
N ILE A 37 11.28 -3.20 -1.59
CA ILE A 37 11.52 -2.57 -0.31
C ILE A 37 11.42 -3.61 0.81
N GLN A 38 10.37 -4.40 0.78
CA GLN A 38 10.16 -5.43 1.79
C GLN A 38 11.32 -6.43 1.83
N ALA A 39 11.77 -6.87 0.65
CA ALA A 39 12.84 -7.84 0.56
C ALA A 39 14.16 -7.29 1.09
N GLN A 40 14.48 -6.05 0.76
CA GLN A 40 15.73 -5.45 1.21
C GLN A 40 15.76 -5.21 2.71
N GLU A 41 14.62 -4.84 3.30
CA GLU A 41 14.55 -4.60 4.73
C GLU A 41 14.31 -5.89 5.52
N GLN A 42 14.00 -6.97 4.83
CA GLN A 42 13.71 -8.26 5.48
C GLN A 42 12.65 -8.10 6.58
N MET A 43 11.59 -7.36 6.24
CA MET A 43 10.51 -7.13 7.18
C MET A 43 9.73 -8.40 7.45
N SER A 44 9.41 -8.61 8.73
CA SER A 44 8.49 -9.66 9.15
C SER A 44 7.08 -9.07 9.14
N ILE A 45 6.19 -9.67 8.38
CA ILE A 45 4.81 -9.21 8.33
C ILE A 45 3.89 -10.36 8.66
N GLN A 46 3.04 -10.14 9.66
CA GLN A 46 2.02 -11.09 10.05
C GLN A 46 0.67 -10.48 9.79
N TYR A 47 -0.30 -11.31 9.49
CA TYR A 47 -1.64 -10.85 9.16
C TYR A 47 -2.66 -11.41 10.12
N GLU A 48 -3.65 -10.59 10.42
CA GLU A 48 -4.80 -11.03 11.19
C GLU A 48 -6.04 -10.72 10.37
N VAL A 49 -6.88 -11.71 10.16
CA VAL A 49 -8.14 -11.51 9.45
C VAL A 49 -9.14 -10.94 10.43
N ILE A 50 -9.49 -9.69 10.25
CA ILE A 50 -10.48 -9.03 11.09
C ILE A 50 -11.87 -9.38 10.60
N ARG A 51 -12.05 -9.42 9.29
CA ARG A 51 -13.30 -9.74 8.67
C ARG A 51 -13.06 -10.35 7.30
N CYS A 52 -13.81 -11.38 6.96
CA CYS A 52 -13.68 -12.00 5.66
C CYS A 52 -15.03 -12.54 5.23
N GLU A 53 -15.70 -11.80 4.35
CA GLU A 53 -17.01 -12.15 3.79
C GLU A 53 -16.86 -12.18 2.27
N PRO A 54 -17.82 -12.75 1.56
CA PRO A 54 -17.70 -12.83 0.10
C PRO A 54 -17.49 -11.49 -0.59
N ASN A 55 -18.02 -10.41 -0.02
CA ASN A 55 -17.94 -9.08 -0.62
C ASN A 55 -17.25 -8.06 0.25
N TYR A 56 -16.68 -8.47 1.39
CA TYR A 56 -16.05 -7.50 2.30
C TYR A 56 -14.98 -8.19 3.13
N ALA A 57 -13.79 -7.59 3.14
CA ALA A 57 -12.68 -8.12 3.93
C ALA A 57 -11.93 -6.98 4.59
N VAL A 58 -11.47 -7.23 5.82
CA VAL A 58 -10.59 -6.33 6.54
C VAL A 58 -9.45 -7.16 7.10
N PHE A 59 -8.23 -6.78 6.76
CA PHE A 59 -7.04 -7.45 7.27
C PHE A 59 -6.19 -6.45 8.04
N LYS A 60 -5.59 -6.93 9.11
CA LYS A 60 -4.60 -6.17 9.85
C LYS A 60 -3.23 -6.76 9.54
N ALA A 61 -2.26 -5.90 9.23
CA ALA A 61 -0.88 -6.31 9.05
C ALA A 61 -0.07 -5.81 10.22
N LEU A 62 0.75 -6.68 10.80
CA LEU A 62 1.73 -6.31 11.81
C LEU A 62 3.09 -6.48 11.19
N ALA A 63 3.78 -5.39 10.94
CA ALA A 63 5.10 -5.41 10.34
C ALA A 63 6.14 -5.03 11.37
N GLU A 64 7.26 -5.73 11.35
CA GLU A 64 8.35 -5.50 12.28
C GLU A 64 9.67 -5.39 11.53
N LYS A 65 10.51 -4.46 11.99
CA LYS A 65 11.82 -4.23 11.42
C LYS A 65 12.70 -3.56 12.46
N ASP A 66 13.84 -4.18 12.76
CA ASP A 66 14.85 -3.61 13.66
C ASP A 66 14.28 -3.13 15.00
N GLY A 67 13.42 -3.95 15.59
CA GLY A 67 12.82 -3.62 16.87
C GLY A 67 11.66 -2.66 16.81
N LYS A 68 11.33 -2.16 15.62
CA LYS A 68 10.17 -1.29 15.43
C LYS A 68 9.03 -2.13 14.86
N SER A 69 7.82 -1.81 15.29
CA SER A 69 6.66 -2.50 14.76
C SER A 69 5.57 -1.49 14.44
N ILE A 70 4.71 -1.84 13.49
CA ILE A 70 3.58 -1.03 13.13
C ILE A 70 2.43 -1.93 12.71
N GLU A 71 1.22 -1.51 13.06
CA GLU A 71 0.00 -2.19 12.64
C GLU A 71 -0.72 -1.31 11.64
N THR A 72 -1.18 -1.91 10.57
CA THR A 72 -1.98 -1.21 9.57
C THR A 72 -3.18 -2.07 9.19
N PHE A 73 -4.18 -1.41 8.63
CA PHE A 73 -5.38 -2.12 8.17
C PHE A 73 -5.55 -1.88 6.69
N GLY A 74 -6.05 -2.91 6.02
CA GLY A 74 -6.50 -2.78 4.66
C GLY A 74 -7.89 -3.34 4.56
N SER A 75 -8.74 -2.70 3.77
CA SER A 75 -10.11 -3.15 3.59
C SER A 75 -10.46 -3.16 2.12
N ALA A 76 -11.37 -4.05 1.75
CA ALA A 76 -11.89 -4.13 0.41
C ALA A 76 -13.37 -4.48 0.51
N LEU A 77 -14.21 -3.58 0.01
CA LEU A 77 -15.64 -3.78 -0.05
C LEU A 77 -16.02 -3.84 -1.53
N LYS A 78 -16.55 -4.99 -1.94
CA LYS A 78 -16.97 -5.18 -3.31
C LYS A 78 -18.21 -4.34 -3.61
N GLY A 79 -18.12 -3.52 -4.63
CA GLY A 79 -19.23 -2.73 -5.09
C GLY A 79 -19.30 -2.75 -6.60
N GLU A 80 -20.40 -2.30 -7.17
CA GLU A 80 -20.52 -2.19 -8.61
C GLU A 80 -19.74 -0.98 -9.13
N GLY A 81 -19.48 -0.05 -8.22
CA GLY A 81 -18.67 1.13 -8.52
C GLY A 81 -18.09 1.64 -7.22
N TYR A 82 -17.42 2.77 -7.29
CA TYR A 82 -16.75 3.30 -6.12
C TYR A 82 -17.67 4.06 -5.18
N LYS A 83 -18.94 4.18 -5.56
CA LYS A 83 -19.95 4.72 -4.65
C LYS A 83 -20.39 3.66 -3.64
N ASP A 84 -20.35 2.40 -4.06
CA ASP A 84 -20.85 1.29 -3.24
C ASP A 84 -19.76 0.57 -2.49
N GLY A 85 -18.49 0.81 -2.86
CA GLY A 85 -17.39 0.11 -2.24
C GLY A 85 -16.08 0.64 -2.78
N ASN A 86 -14.98 0.01 -2.38
CA ASN A 86 -13.65 0.42 -2.80
C ASN A 86 -12.92 -0.66 -3.58
N CYS A 87 -13.64 -1.62 -4.11
CA CYS A 87 -13.06 -2.73 -4.85
C CYS A 87 -14.11 -3.27 -5.82
N THR A 88 -13.71 -3.46 -7.08
CA THR A 88 -14.62 -4.02 -8.08
C THR A 88 -14.34 -5.50 -8.33
N SER A 89 -13.30 -6.03 -7.70
CA SER A 89 -12.93 -7.42 -7.82
C SER A 89 -13.56 -8.26 -6.71
N TRP A 90 -13.83 -9.53 -7.02
CA TRP A 90 -14.30 -10.47 -6.01
C TRP A 90 -13.18 -10.98 -5.11
N TYR A 91 -11.92 -10.63 -5.41
CA TYR A 91 -10.78 -11.03 -4.59
C TYR A 91 -10.58 -10.06 -3.43
N VAL A 92 -11.64 -9.85 -2.64
CA VAL A 92 -11.59 -8.84 -1.58
C VAL A 92 -10.57 -9.16 -0.50
N ALA A 93 -10.42 -10.43 -0.14
CA ALA A 93 -9.44 -10.82 0.89
C ALA A 93 -8.02 -10.48 0.45
N GLU A 94 -7.68 -10.88 -0.77
CA GLU A 94 -6.34 -10.60 -1.30
C GLU A 94 -6.08 -9.11 -1.44
N MET A 95 -7.09 -8.36 -1.86
CA MET A 95 -6.94 -6.93 -2.01
C MET A 95 -6.78 -6.24 -0.64
N ALA A 96 -7.54 -6.67 0.35
CA ALA A 96 -7.42 -6.13 1.70
C ALA A 96 -6.05 -6.41 2.28
N GLU A 97 -5.55 -7.64 2.08
CA GLU A 97 -4.23 -8.03 2.55
C GLU A 97 -3.14 -7.17 1.91
N LYS A 98 -3.21 -6.99 0.59
CA LYS A 98 -2.23 -6.19 -0.13
C LYS A 98 -2.23 -4.74 0.33
N ARG A 99 -3.40 -4.18 0.57
CA ARG A 99 -3.50 -2.80 1.04
C ARG A 99 -2.90 -2.63 2.43
N ALA A 100 -3.14 -3.61 3.31
CA ALA A 100 -2.56 -3.58 4.65
C ALA A 100 -1.04 -3.68 4.57
N MET A 101 -0.53 -4.59 3.75
CA MET A 101 0.90 -4.81 3.58
C MET A 101 1.60 -3.59 3.00
N SER A 102 1.06 -3.03 1.92
CA SER A 102 1.67 -1.87 1.27
C SER A 102 1.76 -0.70 2.25
N ARG A 103 0.70 -0.46 3.00
CA ARG A 103 0.67 0.63 3.97
C ARG A 103 1.70 0.41 5.07
N ALA A 104 1.82 -0.83 5.55
CA ALA A 104 2.80 -1.15 6.59
C ALA A 104 4.22 -0.93 6.11
N VAL A 105 4.55 -1.42 4.91
CA VAL A 105 5.88 -1.26 4.34
C VAL A 105 6.22 0.21 4.18
N LEU A 106 5.31 0.98 3.61
CA LEU A 106 5.57 2.40 3.36
C LEU A 106 5.65 3.21 4.64
N LYS A 107 4.88 2.86 5.67
CA LYS A 107 4.95 3.57 6.95
C LYS A 107 6.26 3.27 7.68
N LEU A 108 6.69 2.03 7.70
CA LEU A 108 7.92 1.66 8.38
C LEU A 108 9.17 2.27 7.74
N THR A 109 9.13 2.52 6.45
CA THR A 109 10.28 3.04 5.72
C THR A 109 10.27 4.56 5.57
N GLY A 110 9.19 5.21 5.99
CA GLY A 110 9.09 6.67 5.91
C GLY A 110 8.53 7.21 4.62
N PHE A 111 8.23 6.37 3.65
CA PHE A 111 7.63 6.81 2.39
C PHE A 111 6.24 7.41 2.60
N TYR A 112 5.45 6.81 3.47
CA TYR A 112 4.06 7.22 3.66
C TYR A 112 3.97 8.67 4.13
N GLU A 113 4.88 9.09 5.00
CA GLU A 113 4.91 10.44 5.53
C GLU A 113 5.26 11.46 4.45
N LEU A 114 5.89 11.02 3.36
CA LEU A 114 6.26 11.89 2.26
C LEU A 114 5.20 11.95 1.17
N GLY A 115 4.01 11.41 1.43
CA GLY A 115 2.92 11.43 0.47
C GLY A 115 3.00 10.33 -0.57
N VAL A 116 3.66 9.22 -0.25
CA VAL A 116 3.79 8.09 -1.16
C VAL A 116 2.82 6.99 -0.74
N PHE A 117 2.11 6.44 -1.72
CA PHE A 117 1.12 5.40 -1.50
C PHE A 117 1.41 4.20 -2.38
N GLY A 118 0.87 3.05 -2.01
CA GLY A 118 1.01 1.85 -2.82
C GLY A 118 0.01 1.80 -3.96
N GLU A 119 0.38 1.06 -4.99
CA GLU A 119 -0.46 0.88 -6.16
C GLU A 119 -1.83 0.29 -5.80
N ASP A 120 -1.85 -0.58 -4.80
CA ASP A 120 -3.08 -1.22 -4.38
C ASP A 120 -4.09 -0.24 -3.79
N GLU A 121 -3.64 0.91 -3.31
CA GLU A 121 -4.51 1.95 -2.81
C GLU A 121 -4.88 2.96 -3.88
N SER A 122 -4.13 3.01 -4.98
CA SER A 122 -4.30 4.04 -5.99
C SER A 122 -5.62 3.95 -6.76
N GLU A 123 -6.26 2.80 -6.73
CA GLU A 123 -7.56 2.64 -7.38
C GLU A 123 -8.58 3.62 -6.81
N SER A 124 -8.55 3.85 -5.51
CA SER A 124 -9.44 4.80 -4.87
C SER A 124 -9.18 6.22 -5.36
N PHE A 125 -7.90 6.54 -5.58
CA PHE A 125 -7.53 7.86 -6.08
C PHE A 125 -7.98 8.08 -7.51
N LYS A 126 -7.80 7.06 -8.36
CA LYS A 126 -8.21 7.15 -9.76
C LYS A 126 -9.69 7.44 -9.89
N LYS A 127 -10.47 6.93 -8.98
CA LYS A 127 -11.91 7.06 -9.06
C LYS A 127 -12.45 8.39 -8.59
N SER A 128 -11.84 8.96 -7.59
CA SER A 128 -12.26 10.28 -7.16
C SER A 128 -12.00 11.33 -8.23
N ASN A 129 -11.28 10.97 -9.30
CA ASN A 129 -10.91 11.89 -10.35
C ASN A 129 -11.69 11.71 -11.65
N THR A 130 -12.60 10.76 -11.73
CA THR A 130 -13.33 10.51 -12.95
C THR A 130 -14.75 11.07 -12.92
N HIS A 131 -15.02 11.95 -12.01
CA HIS A 131 -16.34 12.59 -11.92
C HIS A 131 -16.44 13.81 -12.76
#